data_576c50bdd341d2c080e30e9fb294c40a
#
_entry.id   576c50bdd341d2c080e30e9fb294c40a
#
_cell.length_a   1.000
_cell.length_b   1.000
_cell.length_c   1.000
_cell.angle_alpha   90.00
_cell.angle_beta   90.00
_cell.angle_gamma   90.00
#
_symmetry.space_group_name_H-M   'P 1'
#
loop_
_entity.id
_entity.type
_entity.pdbx_description
1 polymer ?
#
loop_
_entity_poly.entity_id
_entity_poly.type
_entity_poly.pdbx_seq_one_letter_code
_entity_poly.pdbx_strand_id
1 'polypeptide(L)'
;MKHTDILSAAHLTEADLTGGSLKVHSPVDGAVIGEIATHTPADVEAMIVKAKNAFDAWKRVPAPRRGELIRLFGEELRAAKDELGALVTLECGKIFQEGLGEVQEMIDICDLAVGQSRQLYGLTIASERPGHSMRETWHPMGVTGVILSLIHI
;
A
#
# COMPACT_ATOMS: atom_id res chain seq x y z
N MET A 1 19.92 -18.71 -0.01
CA MET A 1 18.75 -18.89 -0.91
C MET A 1 19.14 -18.23 -2.23
N LYS A 2 18.80 -18.79 -3.38
CA LYS A 2 19.07 -18.13 -4.67
C LYS A 2 18.08 -16.99 -4.85
N HIS A 3 18.46 -15.92 -5.59
CA HIS A 3 17.56 -14.79 -5.85
C HIS A 3 16.26 -15.27 -6.52
N THR A 4 16.34 -16.20 -7.46
CA THR A 4 15.18 -16.80 -8.13
C THR A 4 14.21 -17.49 -7.18
N ASP A 5 14.71 -18.11 -6.10
CA ASP A 5 13.86 -18.78 -5.12
C ASP A 5 13.04 -17.76 -4.31
N ILE A 6 13.66 -16.61 -3.94
CA ILE A 6 13.00 -15.52 -3.22
C ILE A 6 11.94 -14.87 -4.10
N LEU A 7 12.29 -14.54 -5.35
CA LEU A 7 11.36 -13.91 -6.30
C LEU A 7 10.15 -14.82 -6.59
N SER A 8 10.38 -16.12 -6.80
CA SER A 8 9.31 -17.09 -7.01
C SER A 8 8.43 -17.28 -5.77
N ALA A 9 9.01 -17.30 -4.57
CA ALA A 9 8.26 -17.39 -3.31
C ALA A 9 7.38 -16.16 -3.09
N ALA A 10 7.82 -14.96 -3.53
CA ALA A 10 7.03 -13.74 -3.56
C ALA A 10 6.02 -13.69 -4.71
N HIS A 11 5.77 -14.80 -5.40
CA HIS A 11 4.86 -14.93 -6.54
C HIS A 11 5.18 -14.06 -7.76
N LEU A 12 6.43 -13.60 -7.89
CA LEU A 12 6.89 -12.87 -9.07
C LEU A 12 7.22 -13.85 -10.18
N THR A 13 6.68 -13.59 -11.36
CA THR A 13 6.89 -14.42 -12.56
C THR A 13 7.96 -13.82 -13.48
N GLU A 14 8.45 -14.58 -14.43
CA GLU A 14 9.38 -14.09 -15.45
C GLU A 14 8.79 -12.90 -16.23
N ALA A 15 7.48 -12.91 -16.48
CA ALA A 15 6.80 -11.81 -17.17
C ALA A 15 6.80 -10.51 -16.38
N ASP A 16 6.83 -10.57 -15.05
CA ASP A 16 6.89 -9.40 -14.18
C ASP A 16 8.31 -8.80 -14.10
N LEU A 17 9.33 -9.60 -14.43
CA LEU A 17 10.74 -9.30 -14.18
C LEU A 17 11.56 -9.11 -15.47
N THR A 18 10.94 -9.13 -16.64
CA THR A 18 11.63 -9.03 -17.92
C THR A 18 10.99 -8.04 -18.88
N GLY A 19 11.79 -7.54 -19.83
CA GLY A 19 11.30 -6.68 -20.92
C GLY A 19 11.09 -5.22 -20.56
N GLY A 20 11.43 -4.81 -19.35
CA GLY A 20 11.39 -3.42 -18.92
C GLY A 20 12.69 -2.66 -19.20
N SER A 21 12.64 -1.33 -19.08
CA SER A 21 13.81 -0.45 -19.31
C SER A 21 14.59 -0.17 -18.02
N LEU A 22 13.99 -0.37 -16.84
CA LEU A 22 14.61 -0.14 -15.54
C LEU A 22 15.17 -1.44 -14.97
N LYS A 23 16.50 -1.55 -14.92
CA LYS A 23 17.18 -2.67 -14.26
C LYS A 23 17.17 -2.49 -12.75
N VAL A 24 16.71 -3.53 -12.06
CA VAL A 24 16.74 -3.61 -10.60
C VAL A 24 17.95 -4.45 -10.18
N HIS A 25 18.79 -3.87 -9.33
CA HIS A 25 19.99 -4.53 -8.83
C HIS A 25 19.83 -4.81 -7.33
N SER A 26 20.23 -6.00 -6.91
CA SER A 26 20.38 -6.29 -5.49
C SER A 26 21.61 -5.58 -4.92
N PRO A 27 21.52 -4.83 -3.83
CA PRO A 27 22.69 -4.24 -3.17
C PRO A 27 23.53 -5.27 -2.43
N VAL A 28 23.05 -6.51 -2.29
CA VAL A 28 23.77 -7.60 -1.60
C VAL A 28 25.00 -8.04 -2.40
N ASP A 29 24.87 -8.12 -3.74
CA ASP A 29 25.94 -8.62 -4.61
C ASP A 29 26.04 -7.88 -5.96
N GLY A 30 25.17 -6.90 -6.20
CA GLY A 30 25.10 -6.12 -7.44
C GLY A 30 24.42 -6.85 -8.62
N ALA A 31 23.92 -8.06 -8.41
CA ALA A 31 23.25 -8.82 -9.47
C ALA A 31 21.96 -8.14 -9.92
N VAL A 32 21.67 -8.22 -11.23
CA VAL A 32 20.36 -7.84 -11.77
C VAL A 32 19.33 -8.87 -11.32
N ILE A 33 18.29 -8.43 -10.64
CA ILE A 33 17.20 -9.27 -10.14
C ILE A 33 15.90 -9.13 -10.93
N GLY A 34 15.81 -8.09 -11.78
CA GLY A 34 14.67 -7.89 -12.67
C GLY A 34 14.84 -6.69 -13.57
N GLU A 35 13.97 -6.58 -14.59
CA GLU A 35 13.85 -5.45 -15.50
C GLU A 35 12.39 -4.98 -15.51
N ILE A 36 12.10 -3.79 -14.99
CA ILE A 36 10.75 -3.28 -14.79
C ILE A 36 10.41 -2.24 -15.85
N ALA A 37 9.19 -2.31 -16.37
CA ALA A 37 8.66 -1.29 -17.27
C ALA A 37 8.38 0.02 -16.50
N THR A 38 8.81 1.13 -17.06
CA THR A 38 8.52 2.46 -16.52
C THR A 38 7.28 3.03 -17.18
N HIS A 39 6.50 3.80 -16.44
CA HIS A 39 5.34 4.50 -16.95
C HIS A 39 5.72 5.85 -17.57
N THR A 40 5.05 6.20 -18.66
CA THR A 40 5.14 7.55 -19.25
C THR A 40 4.22 8.53 -18.51
N PRO A 41 4.39 9.85 -18.70
CA PRO A 41 3.43 10.83 -18.17
C PRO A 41 1.98 10.57 -18.61
N ALA A 42 1.77 10.05 -19.82
CA ALA A 42 0.45 9.71 -20.33
C ALA A 42 -0.16 8.51 -19.59
N ASP A 43 0.66 7.51 -19.23
CA ASP A 43 0.21 6.36 -18.42
C ASP A 43 -0.20 6.81 -17.02
N VAL A 44 0.57 7.71 -16.40
CA VAL A 44 0.26 8.27 -15.08
C VAL A 44 -1.06 9.04 -15.12
N GLU A 45 -1.28 9.88 -16.15
CA GLU A 45 -2.54 10.61 -16.31
C GLU A 45 -3.72 9.65 -16.47
N ALA A 46 -3.57 8.60 -17.27
CA ALA A 46 -4.60 7.56 -17.42
C ALA A 46 -4.91 6.84 -16.11
N MET A 47 -3.88 6.55 -15.29
CA MET A 47 -4.06 5.97 -13.95
C MET A 47 -4.84 6.89 -13.02
N ILE A 48 -4.55 8.19 -13.01
CA ILE A 48 -5.26 9.19 -12.20
C ILE A 48 -6.73 9.25 -12.60
N VAL A 49 -7.02 9.29 -13.91
CA VAL A 49 -8.40 9.28 -14.43
C VAL A 49 -9.13 8.00 -14.00
N LYS A 50 -8.49 6.84 -14.15
CA LYS A 50 -9.05 5.54 -13.71
C LYS A 50 -9.34 5.53 -12.20
N ALA A 51 -8.41 6.01 -11.39
CA ALA A 51 -8.57 6.10 -9.93
C ALA A 51 -9.71 7.05 -9.55
N LYS A 52 -9.83 8.21 -10.23
CA LYS A 52 -10.93 9.16 -10.02
C LYS A 52 -12.29 8.54 -10.33
N ASN A 53 -12.41 7.81 -11.43
CA ASN A 53 -13.64 7.11 -11.79
C ASN A 53 -14.00 6.02 -10.77
N ALA A 54 -13.01 5.26 -10.29
CA ALA A 54 -13.20 4.26 -9.24
C ALA A 54 -13.63 4.90 -7.91
N PHE A 55 -13.07 6.07 -7.57
CA PHE A 55 -13.42 6.81 -6.36
C PHE A 55 -14.92 7.15 -6.28
N ASP A 56 -15.57 7.49 -7.40
CA ASP A 56 -17.00 7.84 -7.43
C ASP A 56 -17.92 6.71 -6.98
N ALA A 57 -17.53 5.46 -7.22
CA ALA A 57 -18.23 4.28 -6.68
C ALA A 57 -17.76 3.97 -5.25
N TRP A 58 -16.43 3.98 -5.02
CA TRP A 58 -15.82 3.57 -3.77
C TRP A 58 -16.20 4.44 -2.58
N LYS A 59 -16.31 5.77 -2.75
CA LYS A 59 -16.73 6.70 -1.70
C LYS A 59 -18.12 6.42 -1.13
N ARG A 60 -18.98 5.70 -1.89
CA ARG A 60 -20.35 5.33 -1.47
C ARG A 60 -20.38 4.04 -0.64
N VAL A 61 -19.29 3.26 -0.66
CA VAL A 61 -19.17 2.06 0.16
C VAL A 61 -18.99 2.48 1.61
N PRO A 62 -19.80 1.98 2.56
CA PRO A 62 -19.65 2.31 3.98
C PRO A 62 -18.25 2.03 4.50
N ALA A 63 -17.69 2.91 5.36
CA ALA A 63 -16.34 2.80 5.86
C ALA A 63 -16.02 1.41 6.47
N PRO A 64 -16.87 0.78 7.30
CA PRO A 64 -16.60 -0.56 7.81
C PRO A 64 -16.52 -1.65 6.73
N ARG A 65 -17.22 -1.47 5.59
CA ARG A 65 -17.10 -2.39 4.44
C ARG A 65 -15.79 -2.20 3.69
N ARG A 66 -15.30 -0.96 3.58
CA ARG A 66 -13.95 -0.71 3.05
C ARG A 66 -12.89 -1.29 3.98
N GLY A 67 -13.10 -1.17 5.31
CA GLY A 67 -12.24 -1.79 6.31
C GLY A 67 -12.16 -3.31 6.18
N GLU A 68 -13.24 -3.99 5.77
CA GLU A 68 -13.21 -5.44 5.55
C GLU A 68 -12.24 -5.84 4.42
N LEU A 69 -12.17 -5.05 3.33
CA LEU A 69 -11.17 -5.28 2.28
C LEU A 69 -9.74 -5.15 2.83
N ILE A 70 -9.49 -4.14 3.68
CA ILE A 70 -8.17 -3.96 4.31
C ILE A 70 -7.86 -5.09 5.28
N ARG A 71 -8.87 -5.62 6.00
CA ARG A 71 -8.68 -6.80 6.86
C ARG A 71 -8.22 -8.01 6.05
N LEU A 72 -8.87 -8.29 4.92
CA LEU A 72 -8.47 -9.39 4.03
C LEU A 72 -7.05 -9.18 3.48
N PHE A 73 -6.73 -7.95 3.09
CA PHE A 73 -5.37 -7.61 2.65
C PHE A 73 -4.33 -7.84 3.76
N GLY A 74 -4.64 -7.48 5.00
CA GLY A 74 -3.79 -7.76 6.16
C GLY A 74 -3.57 -9.27 6.40
N GLU A 75 -4.57 -10.12 6.14
CA GLU A 75 -4.41 -11.58 6.23
C GLU A 75 -3.45 -12.12 5.16
N GLU A 76 -3.55 -11.62 3.93
CA GLU A 76 -2.60 -11.98 2.85
C GLU A 76 -1.17 -11.55 3.19
N LEU A 77 -0.98 -10.35 3.75
CA LEU A 77 0.33 -9.89 4.20
C LEU A 77 0.89 -10.77 5.32
N ARG A 78 0.04 -11.22 6.27
CA ARG A 78 0.46 -12.15 7.33
C ARG A 78 0.88 -13.51 6.77
N ALA A 79 0.13 -14.02 5.81
CA ALA A 79 0.42 -15.30 5.17
C ALA A 79 1.73 -15.27 4.37
N ALA A 80 2.05 -14.13 3.73
CA ALA A 80 3.24 -13.96 2.88
C ALA A 80 4.40 -13.22 3.59
N LYS A 81 4.40 -13.16 4.93
CA LYS A 81 5.34 -12.31 5.68
C LYS A 81 6.80 -12.68 5.45
N ASP A 82 7.12 -13.95 5.46
CA ASP A 82 8.49 -14.44 5.33
C ASP A 82 9.03 -14.20 3.91
N GLU A 83 8.20 -14.45 2.90
CA GLU A 83 8.53 -14.26 1.49
C GLU A 83 8.73 -12.77 1.16
N LEU A 84 7.84 -11.90 1.64
CA LEU A 84 7.95 -10.45 1.48
C LEU A 84 9.15 -9.89 2.26
N GLY A 85 9.41 -10.38 3.47
CA GLY A 85 10.59 -10.00 4.25
C GLY A 85 11.89 -10.37 3.54
N ALA A 86 11.95 -11.55 2.92
CA ALA A 86 13.09 -11.97 2.11
C ALA A 86 13.26 -11.10 0.85
N LEU A 87 12.17 -10.69 0.22
CA LEU A 87 12.19 -9.78 -0.93
C LEU A 87 12.74 -8.40 -0.53
N VAL A 88 12.33 -7.84 0.60
CA VAL A 88 12.87 -6.58 1.14
C VAL A 88 14.38 -6.71 1.37
N THR A 89 14.84 -7.83 1.94
CA THR A 89 16.26 -8.09 2.13
C THR A 89 17.01 -8.13 0.80
N LEU A 90 16.47 -8.80 -0.20
CA LEU A 90 17.07 -8.93 -1.52
C LEU A 90 17.20 -7.58 -2.24
N GLU A 91 16.14 -6.77 -2.18
CA GLU A 91 16.03 -5.52 -2.95
C GLU A 91 16.69 -4.32 -2.23
N CYS A 92 16.59 -4.26 -0.91
CA CYS A 92 17.07 -3.12 -0.11
C CYS A 92 18.38 -3.40 0.64
N GLY A 93 18.82 -4.66 0.72
CA GLY A 93 20.02 -5.04 1.46
C GLY A 93 19.90 -5.02 2.98
N LYS A 94 18.69 -4.90 3.51
CA LYS A 94 18.42 -5.01 4.95
C LYS A 94 18.63 -6.45 5.44
N ILE A 95 18.96 -6.62 6.72
CA ILE A 95 18.96 -7.96 7.32
C ILE A 95 17.51 -8.51 7.35
N PHE A 96 17.37 -9.82 7.33
CA PHE A 96 16.06 -10.48 7.22
C PHE A 96 15.10 -10.07 8.34
N GLN A 97 15.59 -9.88 9.56
CA GLN A 97 14.75 -9.44 10.68
C GLN A 97 14.16 -8.04 10.47
N GLU A 98 14.89 -7.13 9.85
CA GLU A 98 14.38 -5.81 9.48
C GLU A 98 13.38 -5.92 8.33
N GLY A 99 13.65 -6.78 7.34
CA GLY A 99 12.69 -7.09 6.27
C GLY A 99 11.36 -7.59 6.82
N LEU A 100 11.39 -8.51 7.79
CA LEU A 100 10.19 -8.97 8.51
C LEU A 100 9.49 -7.83 9.28
N GLY A 101 10.27 -6.90 9.85
CA GLY A 101 9.76 -5.73 10.55
C GLY A 101 8.98 -4.80 9.62
N GLU A 102 9.46 -4.55 8.40
CA GLU A 102 8.77 -3.73 7.39
C GLU A 102 7.39 -4.35 7.04
N VAL A 103 7.34 -5.66 6.84
CA VAL A 103 6.07 -6.34 6.56
C VAL A 103 5.15 -6.33 7.78
N GLN A 104 5.71 -6.46 9.00
CA GLN A 104 4.91 -6.35 10.22
C GLN A 104 4.24 -4.97 10.32
N GLU A 105 4.96 -3.90 9.99
CA GLU A 105 4.39 -2.55 10.00
C GLU A 105 3.24 -2.41 9.00
N MET A 106 3.36 -2.99 7.80
CA MET A 106 2.23 -3.04 6.84
C MET A 106 1.00 -3.71 7.45
N ILE A 107 1.19 -4.81 8.18
CA ILE A 107 0.12 -5.56 8.86
C ILE A 107 -0.52 -4.70 9.96
N ASP A 108 0.30 -4.07 10.79
CA ASP A 108 -0.16 -3.25 11.92
C ASP A 108 -0.96 -2.03 11.43
N ILE A 109 -0.56 -1.42 10.33
CA ILE A 109 -1.31 -0.33 9.69
C ILE A 109 -2.64 -0.83 9.10
N CYS A 110 -2.70 -2.04 8.57
CA CYS A 110 -3.98 -2.63 8.16
C CYS A 110 -4.92 -2.79 9.37
N ASP A 111 -4.43 -3.32 10.50
CA ASP A 111 -5.23 -3.47 11.72
C ASP A 111 -5.72 -2.11 12.26
N LEU A 112 -4.84 -1.10 12.27
CA LEU A 112 -5.22 0.26 12.63
C LEU A 112 -6.31 0.81 11.72
N ALA A 113 -6.17 0.66 10.40
CA ALA A 113 -7.14 1.15 9.42
C ALA A 113 -8.50 0.46 9.56
N VAL A 114 -8.51 -0.85 9.84
CA VAL A 114 -9.74 -1.61 10.14
C VAL A 114 -10.44 -1.04 11.38
N GLY A 115 -9.70 -0.79 12.46
CA GLY A 115 -10.22 -0.17 13.67
C GLY A 115 -10.78 1.22 13.40
N GLN A 116 -10.03 2.07 12.73
CA GLN A 116 -10.44 3.43 12.38
C GLN A 116 -11.68 3.47 11.47
N SER A 117 -11.88 2.48 10.61
CA SER A 117 -13.05 2.43 9.73
C SER A 117 -14.39 2.47 10.48
N ARG A 118 -14.38 2.11 11.77
CA ARG A 118 -15.55 2.11 12.68
C ARG A 118 -15.57 3.30 13.64
N GLN A 119 -14.53 4.13 13.63
CA GLN A 119 -14.34 5.26 14.55
C GLN A 119 -14.39 6.62 13.83
N LEU A 120 -14.95 6.67 12.62
CA LEU A 120 -15.11 7.91 11.85
C LEU A 120 -16.35 8.69 12.31
N TYR A 121 -16.47 8.92 13.61
CA TYR A 121 -17.47 9.78 14.21
C TYR A 121 -16.87 11.15 14.52
N GLY A 122 -17.64 12.21 14.26
CA GLY A 122 -17.25 13.58 14.57
C GLY A 122 -17.92 14.11 15.83
N LEU A 123 -17.64 15.37 16.16
CA LEU A 123 -18.21 16.06 17.31
C LEU A 123 -19.61 16.59 16.98
N THR A 124 -20.49 16.58 17.98
CA THR A 124 -21.67 17.41 18.02
C THR A 124 -21.36 18.61 18.93
N ILE A 125 -21.47 19.81 18.38
CA ILE A 125 -20.97 21.03 18.99
C ILE A 125 -22.14 21.96 19.31
N ALA A 126 -22.15 22.56 20.52
CA ALA A 126 -23.14 23.56 20.89
C ALA A 126 -22.97 24.83 20.04
N SER A 127 -24.09 25.44 19.64
CA SER A 127 -24.11 26.71 18.92
C SER A 127 -24.61 27.84 19.82
N GLU A 128 -24.01 28.99 19.71
CA GLU A 128 -24.50 30.25 20.33
C GLU A 128 -25.73 30.82 19.61
N ARG A 129 -26.05 30.29 18.40
CA ARG A 129 -27.14 30.80 17.56
C ARG A 129 -28.40 29.97 17.75
N PRO A 130 -29.56 30.56 17.99
CA PRO A 130 -30.82 29.82 18.04
C PRO A 130 -31.11 29.05 16.77
N GLY A 131 -31.59 27.82 16.89
CA GLY A 131 -31.97 26.95 15.75
C GLY A 131 -30.80 26.42 14.92
N HIS A 132 -29.54 26.57 15.38
CA HIS A 132 -28.36 26.05 14.67
C HIS A 132 -27.85 24.77 15.35
N SER A 133 -27.54 23.78 14.51
CA SER A 133 -26.84 22.55 14.92
C SER A 133 -25.49 22.48 14.21
N MET A 134 -24.42 22.30 14.98
CA MET A 134 -23.06 22.18 14.48
C MET A 134 -22.56 20.76 14.71
N ARG A 135 -21.95 20.18 13.68
CA ARG A 135 -21.36 18.83 13.75
C ARG A 135 -20.19 18.68 12.79
N GLU A 136 -19.27 17.83 13.17
CA GLU A 136 -18.21 17.33 12.28
C GLU A 136 -18.65 16.04 11.60
N THR A 137 -18.24 15.86 10.37
CA THR A 137 -18.44 14.61 9.60
C THR A 137 -17.18 14.32 8.79
N TRP A 138 -16.82 13.04 8.73
CA TRP A 138 -15.68 12.59 7.93
C TRP A 138 -16.12 12.21 6.53
N HIS A 139 -15.41 12.72 5.53
CA HIS A 139 -15.67 12.44 4.11
C HIS A 139 -14.40 11.92 3.43
N PRO A 140 -14.51 10.97 2.47
CA PRO A 140 -13.38 10.53 1.65
C PRO A 140 -12.79 11.70 0.86
N MET A 141 -11.46 11.85 0.90
CA MET A 141 -10.74 12.95 0.24
C MET A 141 -10.69 12.81 -1.29
N GLY A 142 -10.56 11.59 -1.80
CA GLY A 142 -10.37 11.34 -3.22
C GLY A 142 -9.14 10.50 -3.51
N VAL A 143 -8.59 10.68 -4.70
CA VAL A 143 -7.36 10.03 -5.14
C VAL A 143 -6.19 10.58 -4.36
N THR A 144 -5.39 9.70 -3.80
CA THR A 144 -4.20 10.05 -3.01
C THR A 144 -2.97 9.46 -3.67
N GLY A 145 -1.94 10.27 -3.87
CA GLY A 145 -0.61 9.83 -4.26
C GLY A 145 0.18 9.43 -3.02
N VAL A 146 0.81 8.25 -3.08
CA VAL A 146 1.70 7.76 -2.03
C VAL A 146 3.10 7.65 -2.59
N ILE A 147 4.04 8.44 -2.04
CA ILE A 147 5.45 8.44 -2.41
C ILE A 147 6.22 8.06 -1.17
N LEU A 148 6.72 6.82 -1.14
CA LEU A 148 7.42 6.27 0.00
C LEU A 148 8.93 6.24 -0.24
N SER A 149 9.65 6.39 0.86
CA SER A 149 11.08 6.12 0.94
C SER A 149 11.37 5.54 2.32
N LEU A 150 12.30 4.60 2.38
CA LEU A 150 12.60 3.90 3.61
C LEU A 150 13.23 4.84 4.65
N ILE A 151 14.26 5.59 4.27
CA ILE A 151 15.04 6.46 5.17
C ILE A 151 15.46 7.79 4.51
N HIS A 152 15.06 8.08 3.28
CA HIS A 152 15.62 9.16 2.47
C HIS A 152 14.76 10.42 2.41
N ILE A 153 13.61 10.41 3.09
CA ILE A 153 12.71 11.56 3.19
C ILE A 153 12.72 12.12 4.61
#